data_50132dbe9bcc4c7b077b5803bdfb35a6
#
_entry.id   50132dbe9bcc4c7b077b5803bdfb35a6
#
_cell.length_a   1.000
_cell.length_b   1.000
_cell.length_c   1.000
_cell.angle_alpha   90.00
_cell.angle_beta   90.00
_cell.angle_gamma   90.00
#
_symmetry.space_group_name_H-M   'P 1'
#
loop_
_entity.id
_entity.type
_entity.pdbx_description
1 polymer ?
#
loop_
_entity_poly.entity_id
_entity_poly.type
_entity_poly.pdbx_seq_one_letter_code
_entity_poly.pdbx_strand_id
1 'polypeptide(L)'
;MSTVEETVRQRRSIRRYRPDAIPRELVLRMLEAARLAPSASNCQPWRFLIVVDAEEKRKLREMVGYPFVETAPMVVVCAADLDTYSPHSSALRYRELLDSGILESFADQPPDPKLNARLSRLRELDRAGVVRRAMANTYIAIEHLVLAAASMGIGTCWVGAVDESGDEVRALFDLPESIIIVALVAVGYPAEEPRPRPRLEMEDILLRPLP
;
A
#
# COMPACT_ATOMS: atom_id res chain seq x y z
N MET A 1 15.91 18.21 0.35
CA MET A 1 14.91 17.18 0.06
C MET A 1 14.69 17.15 -1.42
N SER A 2 14.69 15.97 -2.06
CA SER A 2 14.32 15.82 -3.46
C SER A 2 12.85 16.21 -3.68
N THR A 3 12.55 16.77 -4.84
CA THR A 3 11.16 17.01 -5.25
C THR A 3 10.42 15.66 -5.46
N VAL A 4 9.09 15.69 -5.49
CA VAL A 4 8.29 14.49 -5.81
C VAL A 4 8.70 13.93 -7.19
N GLU A 5 8.88 14.78 -8.17
CA GLU A 5 9.28 14.38 -9.52
C GLU A 5 10.65 13.70 -9.54
N GLU A 6 11.64 14.26 -8.85
CA GLU A 6 12.96 13.65 -8.71
C GLU A 6 12.89 12.29 -8.03
N THR A 7 12.11 12.18 -6.96
CA THR A 7 11.91 10.91 -6.22
C THR A 7 11.31 9.84 -7.12
N VAL A 8 10.26 10.17 -7.87
CA VAL A 8 9.62 9.25 -8.83
C VAL A 8 10.61 8.82 -9.91
N ARG A 9 11.42 9.76 -10.46
CA ARG A 9 12.44 9.46 -11.47
C ARG A 9 13.58 8.60 -10.96
N GLN A 10 13.98 8.78 -9.70
CA GLN A 10 15.13 8.09 -9.09
C GLN A 10 14.78 6.75 -8.47
N ARG A 11 13.54 6.56 -7.99
CA ARG A 11 13.12 5.31 -7.36
C ARG A 11 13.40 4.10 -8.26
N ARG A 12 13.98 3.06 -7.65
CA ARG A 12 14.27 1.76 -8.29
C ARG A 12 13.83 0.62 -7.39
N SER A 13 13.59 -0.53 -7.98
CA SER A 13 13.43 -1.78 -7.23
C SER A 13 14.82 -2.29 -6.84
N ILE A 14 15.15 -2.22 -5.57
CA ILE A 14 16.42 -2.64 -4.99
C ILE A 14 16.29 -4.07 -4.47
N ARG A 15 17.23 -4.93 -4.84
CA ARG A 15 17.25 -6.37 -4.49
C ARG A 15 18.54 -6.81 -3.80
N ARG A 16 19.50 -5.89 -3.65
CA ARG A 16 20.71 -6.09 -2.86
C ARG A 16 20.80 -4.98 -1.84
N TYR A 17 20.95 -5.36 -0.59
CA TYR A 17 20.89 -4.45 0.54
C TYR A 17 22.17 -4.55 1.35
N ARG A 18 22.57 -3.43 1.96
CA ARG A 18 23.54 -3.43 3.06
C ARG A 18 22.90 -4.05 4.30
N PRO A 19 23.67 -4.65 5.20
CA PRO A 19 23.13 -5.28 6.41
C PRO A 19 22.65 -4.29 7.48
N ASP A 20 22.88 -3.00 7.25
CA ASP A 20 22.56 -1.94 8.22
C ASP A 20 21.06 -1.91 8.53
N ALA A 21 20.73 -1.92 9.82
CA ALA A 21 19.33 -1.78 10.25
C ALA A 21 18.78 -0.39 9.91
N ILE A 22 17.52 -0.32 9.56
CA ILE A 22 16.82 0.95 9.32
C ILE A 22 16.44 1.56 10.68
N PRO A 23 16.85 2.80 10.98
CA PRO A 23 16.47 3.48 12.21
C PRO A 23 14.94 3.57 12.35
N ARG A 24 14.44 3.34 13.58
CA ARG A 24 13.00 3.36 13.88
C ARG A 24 12.31 4.65 13.39
N GLU A 25 12.99 5.78 13.51
CA GLU A 25 12.46 7.07 13.05
C GLU A 25 12.17 7.07 11.55
N LEU A 26 13.05 6.50 10.72
CA LEU A 26 12.85 6.42 9.28
C LEU A 26 11.72 5.44 8.93
N VAL A 27 11.59 4.34 9.68
CA VAL A 27 10.45 3.41 9.54
C VAL A 27 9.13 4.14 9.83
N LEU A 28 9.07 4.91 10.91
CA LEU A 28 7.88 5.69 11.26
C LEU A 28 7.53 6.76 10.20
N ARG A 29 8.53 7.41 9.59
CA ARG A 29 8.30 8.36 8.50
C ARG A 29 7.74 7.69 7.25
N MET A 30 8.20 6.50 6.89
CA MET A 30 7.63 5.72 5.80
C MET A 30 6.17 5.34 6.07
N LEU A 31 5.89 4.85 7.28
CA LEU A 31 4.54 4.46 7.70
C LEU A 31 3.60 5.66 7.79
N GLU A 32 4.10 6.84 8.21
CA GLU A 32 3.31 8.07 8.24
C GLU A 32 2.91 8.51 6.82
N ALA A 33 3.81 8.40 5.85
CA ALA A 33 3.47 8.67 4.46
C ALA A 33 2.35 7.73 3.96
N ALA A 34 2.43 6.44 4.30
CA ALA A 34 1.38 5.48 3.98
C ALA A 34 0.06 5.80 4.69
N ARG A 35 0.12 6.22 5.96
CA ARG A 35 -1.07 6.59 6.75
C ARG A 35 -1.83 7.77 6.14
N LEU A 36 -1.11 8.72 5.53
CA LEU A 36 -1.66 9.91 4.89
C LEU A 36 -2.21 9.65 3.48
N ALA A 37 -2.14 8.44 2.99
CA ALA A 37 -2.68 8.10 1.68
C ALA A 37 -4.21 8.32 1.62
N PRO A 38 -4.76 8.75 0.48
CA PRO A 38 -6.20 8.82 0.31
C PRO A 38 -6.82 7.42 0.16
N SER A 39 -8.06 7.29 0.60
CA SER A 39 -8.85 6.08 0.34
C SER A 39 -10.32 6.41 0.06
N ALA A 40 -11.00 5.57 -0.72
CA ALA A 40 -12.41 5.74 -1.00
C ALA A 40 -13.23 5.77 0.30
N SER A 41 -14.02 6.81 0.49
CA SER A 41 -14.81 7.03 1.72
C SER A 41 -13.98 7.06 3.00
N ASN A 42 -12.71 7.42 2.89
CA ASN A 42 -11.76 7.45 4.02
C ASN A 42 -11.69 6.13 4.80
N CYS A 43 -11.88 4.99 4.14
CA CYS A 43 -11.97 3.69 4.82
C CYS A 43 -10.64 3.15 5.38
N GLN A 44 -9.49 3.63 4.87
CA GLN A 44 -8.15 3.36 5.41
C GLN A 44 -7.91 1.87 5.76
N PRO A 45 -8.02 0.95 4.78
CA PRO A 45 -7.98 -0.48 5.05
C PRO A 45 -6.59 -1.02 5.34
N TRP A 46 -5.53 -0.29 5.01
CA TRP A 46 -4.16 -0.76 5.12
C TRP A 46 -3.75 -1.09 6.54
N ARG A 47 -3.02 -2.22 6.68
CA ARG A 47 -2.34 -2.66 7.89
C ARG A 47 -0.93 -3.04 7.51
N PHE A 48 0.02 -2.74 8.38
CA PHE A 48 1.44 -3.02 8.14
C PHE A 48 2.01 -3.82 9.29
N LEU A 49 2.72 -4.91 8.98
CA LEU A 49 3.51 -5.66 9.93
C LEU A 49 4.99 -5.52 9.54
N ILE A 50 5.83 -5.14 10.49
CA ILE A 50 7.26 -4.96 10.29
C ILE A 50 7.98 -6.23 10.72
N VAL A 51 8.67 -6.87 9.79
CA VAL A 51 9.39 -8.12 10.00
C VAL A 51 10.88 -7.86 9.91
N VAL A 52 11.60 -8.07 11.00
CA VAL A 52 13.06 -7.96 11.11
C VAL A 52 13.71 -9.28 11.56
N ASP A 53 12.93 -10.17 12.15
CA ASP A 53 13.40 -11.48 12.59
C ASP A 53 13.89 -12.32 11.40
N ALA A 54 15.05 -12.94 11.55
CA ALA A 54 15.70 -13.67 10.46
C ALA A 54 14.93 -14.92 10.06
N GLU A 55 14.34 -15.64 11.04
CA GLU A 55 13.59 -16.85 10.78
C GLU A 55 12.23 -16.55 10.09
N GLU A 56 11.56 -15.49 10.51
CA GLU A 56 10.34 -15.03 9.85
C GLU A 56 10.61 -14.61 8.39
N LYS A 57 11.69 -13.86 8.15
CA LYS A 57 12.09 -13.47 6.78
C LYS A 57 12.45 -14.67 5.91
N ARG A 58 13.10 -15.70 6.49
CA ARG A 58 13.40 -16.95 5.80
C ARG A 58 12.11 -17.66 5.38
N LYS A 59 11.14 -17.78 6.28
CA LYS A 59 9.83 -18.37 5.98
C LYS A 59 9.09 -17.58 4.90
N LEU A 60 9.06 -16.26 4.99
CA LEU A 60 8.48 -15.41 3.93
C LEU A 60 9.15 -15.65 2.58
N ARG A 61 10.50 -15.76 2.56
CA ARG A 61 11.23 -16.05 1.32
C ARG A 61 10.85 -17.40 0.73
N GLU A 62 10.66 -18.42 1.54
CA GLU A 62 10.23 -19.76 1.10
C GLU A 62 8.84 -19.72 0.44
N MET A 63 7.91 -18.94 1.00
CA MET A 63 6.54 -18.77 0.49
C MET A 63 6.50 -18.02 -0.85
N VAL A 64 7.31 -16.96 -1.00
CA VAL A 64 7.25 -16.09 -2.19
C VAL A 64 8.36 -16.33 -3.20
N GLY A 65 9.37 -17.14 -2.89
CA GLY A 65 10.42 -17.56 -3.83
C GLY A 65 11.50 -16.50 -4.13
N TYR A 66 11.49 -15.32 -3.50
CA TYR A 66 12.44 -14.23 -3.80
C TYR A 66 13.57 -14.14 -2.76
N PRO A 67 14.84 -14.47 -3.10
CA PRO A 67 15.96 -14.47 -2.14
C PRO A 67 16.17 -13.14 -1.41
N PHE A 68 15.91 -12.02 -2.07
CA PHE A 68 16.12 -10.70 -1.47
C PHE A 68 15.14 -10.38 -0.31
N VAL A 69 14.06 -11.12 -0.16
CA VAL A 69 13.13 -10.99 0.98
C VAL A 69 13.83 -11.40 2.28
N GLU A 70 14.62 -12.48 2.25
CA GLU A 70 15.38 -12.95 3.40
C GLU A 70 16.57 -12.02 3.71
N THR A 71 17.28 -11.55 2.68
CA THR A 71 18.51 -10.77 2.84
C THR A 71 18.26 -9.28 3.13
N ALA A 72 17.05 -8.79 2.92
CA ALA A 72 16.71 -7.41 3.30
C ALA A 72 16.79 -7.22 4.82
N PRO A 73 17.29 -6.08 5.32
CA PRO A 73 17.27 -5.76 6.76
C PRO A 73 15.87 -5.83 7.36
N MET A 74 14.86 -5.44 6.58
CA MET A 74 13.46 -5.39 6.99
C MET A 74 12.53 -5.79 5.85
N VAL A 75 11.42 -6.45 6.18
CA VAL A 75 10.29 -6.67 5.27
C VAL A 75 9.05 -6.04 5.88
N VAL A 76 8.32 -5.29 5.09
CA VAL A 76 6.99 -4.79 5.45
C VAL A 76 5.96 -5.71 4.81
N VAL A 77 5.20 -6.44 5.63
CA VAL A 77 4.01 -7.17 5.17
C VAL A 77 2.88 -6.15 5.07
N CYS A 78 2.43 -5.91 3.87
CA CYS A 78 1.35 -4.97 3.57
C CYS A 78 0.04 -5.73 3.44
N ALA A 79 -0.91 -5.41 4.28
CA ALA A 79 -2.19 -6.09 4.36
C ALA A 79 -3.36 -5.12 4.30
N ALA A 80 -4.53 -5.62 3.99
CA ALA A 80 -5.78 -4.88 4.05
C ALA A 80 -6.76 -5.56 4.99
N ASP A 81 -7.42 -4.77 5.81
CA ASP A 81 -8.46 -5.19 6.74
C ASP A 81 -9.84 -4.99 6.11
N LEU A 82 -10.51 -6.09 5.80
CA LEU A 82 -11.82 -6.08 5.15
C LEU A 82 -12.93 -5.57 6.08
N ASP A 83 -12.76 -5.65 7.39
CA ASP A 83 -13.74 -5.16 8.37
C ASP A 83 -13.90 -3.64 8.32
N THR A 84 -12.94 -2.92 7.72
CA THR A 84 -13.08 -1.47 7.46
C THR A 84 -14.22 -1.13 6.50
N TYR A 85 -14.72 -2.13 5.76
CA TYR A 85 -15.87 -2.00 4.85
C TYR A 85 -17.18 -2.49 5.48
N SER A 86 -17.16 -2.93 6.73
CA SER A 86 -18.39 -3.29 7.44
C SER A 86 -19.33 -2.08 7.60
N PRO A 87 -20.63 -2.28 7.75
CA PRO A 87 -21.59 -1.19 7.97
C PRO A 87 -21.23 -0.34 9.19
N HIS A 88 -20.73 -0.97 10.26
CA HIS A 88 -20.30 -0.28 11.49
C HIS A 88 -19.09 0.64 11.22
N SER A 89 -18.03 0.11 10.63
CA SER A 89 -16.82 0.87 10.33
C SER A 89 -17.10 2.02 9.34
N SER A 90 -17.94 1.75 8.33
CA SER A 90 -18.37 2.77 7.37
C SER A 90 -19.15 3.90 8.04
N ALA A 91 -20.00 3.59 9.01
CA ALA A 91 -20.75 4.60 9.77
C ALA A 91 -19.82 5.46 10.66
N LEU A 92 -18.80 4.85 11.28
CA LEU A 92 -17.79 5.58 12.05
C LEU A 92 -16.99 6.55 11.17
N ARG A 93 -16.49 6.09 10.02
CA ARG A 93 -15.75 6.95 9.06
C ARG A 93 -16.62 8.09 8.55
N TYR A 94 -17.89 7.83 8.27
CA TYR A 94 -18.82 8.89 7.86
C TYR A 94 -19.02 9.92 8.94
N ARG A 95 -19.16 9.51 10.20
CA ARG A 95 -19.28 10.43 11.34
C ARG A 95 -18.03 11.29 11.50
N GLU A 96 -16.84 10.71 11.40
CA GLU A 96 -15.57 11.47 11.43
C GLU A 96 -15.50 12.53 10.32
N LEU A 97 -15.98 12.22 9.12
CA LEU A 97 -16.04 13.20 8.03
C LEU A 97 -17.05 14.32 8.30
N LEU A 98 -18.19 14.02 8.96
CA LEU A 98 -19.13 15.03 9.43
C LEU A 98 -18.49 15.93 10.50
N ASP A 99 -17.92 15.34 11.54
CA ASP A 99 -17.33 16.05 12.68
C ASP A 99 -16.14 16.93 12.27
N SER A 100 -15.45 16.58 11.18
CA SER A 100 -14.35 17.37 10.60
C SER A 100 -14.82 18.53 9.71
N GLY A 101 -16.12 18.68 9.46
CA GLY A 101 -16.68 19.70 8.55
C GLY A 101 -16.42 19.46 7.07
N ILE A 102 -15.74 18.36 6.70
CA ILE A 102 -15.41 18.05 5.28
C ILE A 102 -16.67 17.89 4.45
N LEU A 103 -17.72 17.29 5.00
CA LEU A 103 -18.97 17.06 4.24
C LEU A 103 -19.78 18.35 4.04
N GLU A 104 -19.60 19.37 4.89
CA GLU A 104 -20.23 20.69 4.71
C GLU A 104 -19.73 21.39 3.45
N SER A 105 -18.47 21.15 3.07
CA SER A 105 -17.91 21.69 1.81
C SER A 105 -18.58 21.16 0.55
N PHE A 106 -19.38 20.10 0.65
CA PHE A 106 -20.17 19.53 -0.42
C PHE A 106 -21.67 19.85 -0.34
N ALA A 107 -22.11 20.61 0.70
CA ALA A 107 -23.52 20.92 0.94
C ALA A 107 -24.16 21.70 -0.22
N ASP A 108 -23.37 22.55 -0.91
CA ASP A 108 -23.81 23.33 -2.06
C ASP A 108 -23.92 22.51 -3.37
N GLN A 109 -23.49 21.26 -3.34
CA GLN A 109 -23.57 20.32 -4.47
C GLN A 109 -24.32 19.07 -4.03
N PRO A 110 -25.68 19.12 -3.98
CA PRO A 110 -26.46 17.95 -3.63
C PRO A 110 -26.12 16.80 -4.60
N PRO A 111 -25.77 15.61 -4.09
CA PRO A 111 -25.37 14.50 -4.94
C PRO A 111 -26.52 14.15 -5.90
N ASP A 112 -26.20 14.05 -7.17
CA ASP A 112 -27.11 13.53 -8.20
C ASP A 112 -27.77 12.24 -7.69
N PRO A 113 -29.09 12.06 -7.85
CA PRO A 113 -29.77 10.81 -7.51
C PRO A 113 -29.10 9.54 -8.09
N LYS A 114 -28.46 9.66 -9.27
CA LYS A 114 -27.65 8.57 -9.86
C LYS A 114 -26.40 8.26 -9.04
N LEU A 115 -25.77 9.28 -8.46
CA LEU A 115 -24.63 9.10 -7.57
C LEU A 115 -25.05 8.40 -6.27
N ASN A 116 -26.19 8.81 -5.68
CA ASN A 116 -26.74 8.16 -4.49
C ASN A 116 -27.08 6.68 -4.74
N ALA A 117 -27.72 6.36 -5.86
CA ALA A 117 -28.00 4.98 -6.25
C ALA A 117 -26.71 4.16 -6.46
N ARG A 118 -25.67 4.79 -7.03
CA ARG A 118 -24.35 4.16 -7.20
C ARG A 118 -23.67 3.93 -5.84
N LEU A 119 -23.71 4.89 -4.93
CA LEU A 119 -23.12 4.76 -3.60
C LEU A 119 -23.83 3.67 -2.78
N SER A 120 -25.17 3.54 -2.92
CA SER A 120 -25.92 2.44 -2.29
C SER A 120 -25.47 1.08 -2.81
N ARG A 121 -25.33 0.89 -4.12
CA ARG A 121 -24.80 -0.36 -4.72
C ARG A 121 -23.37 -0.67 -4.29
N LEU A 122 -22.57 0.35 -4.00
CA LEU A 122 -21.21 0.15 -3.50
C LEU A 122 -21.18 -0.38 -2.07
N ARG A 123 -22.26 -0.22 -1.29
CA ARG A 123 -22.46 -0.81 0.04
C ARG A 123 -22.90 -2.28 -0.02
N GLU A 124 -23.37 -2.74 -1.17
CA GLU A 124 -23.84 -4.11 -1.42
C GLU A 124 -22.79 -4.96 -2.15
N LEU A 125 -21.51 -4.59 -2.04
CA LEU A 125 -20.43 -5.36 -2.67
C LEU A 125 -20.35 -6.77 -2.05
N ASP A 126 -20.23 -7.76 -2.90
CA ASP A 126 -19.81 -9.10 -2.50
C ASP A 126 -18.36 -9.08 -1.95
N ARG A 127 -17.93 -10.18 -1.34
CA ARG A 127 -16.58 -10.31 -0.79
C ARG A 127 -15.50 -9.96 -1.83
N ALA A 128 -15.64 -10.41 -3.06
CA ALA A 128 -14.68 -10.13 -4.13
C ALA A 128 -14.61 -8.63 -4.47
N GLY A 129 -15.73 -7.94 -4.46
CA GLY A 129 -15.79 -6.49 -4.65
C GLY A 129 -15.14 -5.72 -3.51
N VAL A 130 -15.33 -6.16 -2.26
CA VAL A 130 -14.67 -5.60 -1.08
C VAL A 130 -13.17 -5.81 -1.17
N VAL A 131 -12.70 -7.02 -1.48
CA VAL A 131 -11.28 -7.36 -1.65
C VAL A 131 -10.62 -6.45 -2.71
N ARG A 132 -11.21 -6.36 -3.91
CA ARG A 132 -10.66 -5.49 -4.98
C ARG A 132 -10.53 -4.04 -4.53
N ARG A 133 -11.50 -3.52 -3.80
CA ARG A 133 -11.47 -2.15 -3.29
C ARG A 133 -10.43 -1.97 -2.19
N ALA A 134 -10.36 -2.91 -1.26
CA ALA A 134 -9.38 -2.90 -0.17
C ALA A 134 -7.94 -2.92 -0.74
N MET A 135 -7.66 -3.81 -1.70
CA MET A 135 -6.38 -3.88 -2.39
C MET A 135 -6.04 -2.57 -3.10
N ALA A 136 -6.97 -2.02 -3.90
CA ALA A 136 -6.73 -0.77 -4.63
C ALA A 136 -6.34 0.39 -3.69
N ASN A 137 -7.07 0.57 -2.58
CA ASN A 137 -6.74 1.59 -1.58
C ASN A 137 -5.40 1.32 -0.89
N THR A 138 -5.09 0.05 -0.59
CA THR A 138 -3.83 -0.33 0.06
C THR A 138 -2.64 -0.11 -0.87
N TYR A 139 -2.77 -0.36 -2.18
CA TYR A 139 -1.71 -0.07 -3.15
C TYR A 139 -1.32 1.42 -3.16
N ILE A 140 -2.27 2.33 -3.01
CA ILE A 140 -1.98 3.77 -2.91
C ILE A 140 -1.10 4.04 -1.67
N ALA A 141 -1.44 3.46 -0.53
CA ALA A 141 -0.67 3.63 0.70
C ALA A 141 0.75 3.01 0.59
N ILE A 142 0.87 1.85 -0.05
CA ILE A 142 2.18 1.21 -0.27
C ILE A 142 3.07 2.09 -1.17
N GLU A 143 2.52 2.69 -2.24
CA GLU A 143 3.34 3.58 -3.10
C GLU A 143 3.78 4.83 -2.36
N HIS A 144 2.95 5.43 -1.48
CA HIS A 144 3.38 6.52 -0.60
C HIS A 144 4.56 6.11 0.30
N LEU A 145 4.51 4.89 0.90
CA LEU A 145 5.60 4.33 1.70
C LEU A 145 6.88 4.20 0.86
N VAL A 146 6.77 3.64 -0.34
CA VAL A 146 7.89 3.38 -1.24
C VAL A 146 8.55 4.68 -1.71
N LEU A 147 7.76 5.71 -2.04
CA LEU A 147 8.28 7.02 -2.42
C LEU A 147 8.92 7.73 -1.23
N ALA A 148 8.32 7.66 -0.05
CA ALA A 148 8.93 8.20 1.17
C ALA A 148 10.27 7.53 1.48
N ALA A 149 10.37 6.21 1.36
CA ALA A 149 11.63 5.48 1.50
C ALA A 149 12.69 5.99 0.51
N ALA A 150 12.33 6.09 -0.77
CA ALA A 150 13.23 6.56 -1.82
C ALA A 150 13.73 7.98 -1.56
N SER A 151 12.88 8.91 -1.09
CA SER A 151 13.26 10.29 -0.76
C SER A 151 14.27 10.38 0.40
N MET A 152 14.38 9.32 1.19
CA MET A 152 15.32 9.19 2.33
C MET A 152 16.54 8.33 1.99
N GLY A 153 16.74 7.94 0.72
CA GLY A 153 17.84 7.08 0.29
C GLY A 153 17.68 5.61 0.70
N ILE A 154 16.49 5.20 1.10
CA ILE A 154 16.16 3.81 1.45
C ILE A 154 15.64 3.11 0.20
N GLY A 155 16.25 1.95 -0.11
CA GLY A 155 15.85 1.10 -1.22
C GLY A 155 14.68 0.21 -0.85
N THR A 156 13.78 -0.01 -1.81
CA THR A 156 12.65 -0.92 -1.65
C THR A 156 12.51 -1.84 -2.84
N CYS A 157 11.94 -3.03 -2.62
CA CYS A 157 11.44 -3.88 -3.68
C CYS A 157 10.07 -4.42 -3.33
N TRP A 158 9.10 -4.12 -4.18
CA TRP A 158 7.75 -4.62 -4.06
C TRP A 158 7.65 -6.05 -4.58
N VAL A 159 7.05 -6.94 -3.79
CA VAL A 159 6.69 -8.32 -4.15
C VAL A 159 5.18 -8.41 -4.16
N GLY A 160 4.58 -8.39 -5.35
CA GLY A 160 3.13 -8.47 -5.52
C GLY A 160 2.61 -9.90 -5.71
N ALA A 161 3.49 -10.86 -5.97
CA ALA A 161 3.12 -12.26 -6.17
C ALA A 161 2.85 -12.96 -4.81
N VAL A 162 1.85 -12.48 -4.08
CA VAL A 162 1.36 -13.09 -2.84
C VAL A 162 -0.02 -13.75 -3.02
N ASP A 163 -0.52 -13.80 -4.25
CA ASP A 163 -1.86 -14.31 -4.56
C ASP A 163 -2.01 -15.80 -4.18
N GLU A 164 -0.95 -16.59 -4.32
CA GLU A 164 -0.93 -18.02 -3.98
C GLU A 164 -0.50 -18.27 -2.52
N SER A 165 0.31 -17.38 -1.92
CA SER A 165 0.88 -17.55 -0.58
C SER A 165 0.27 -16.63 0.49
N GLY A 166 -0.69 -15.80 0.14
CA GLY A 166 -1.28 -14.82 1.05
C GLY A 166 -1.89 -15.44 2.31
N ASP A 167 -2.56 -16.57 2.19
CA ASP A 167 -3.13 -17.30 3.33
C ASP A 167 -2.04 -17.93 4.22
N GLU A 168 -0.95 -18.42 3.63
CA GLU A 168 0.20 -18.95 4.37
C GLU A 168 0.91 -17.83 5.15
N VAL A 169 1.13 -16.67 4.53
CA VAL A 169 1.69 -15.49 5.19
C VAL A 169 0.77 -15.02 6.33
N ARG A 170 -0.55 -14.99 6.10
CA ARG A 170 -1.53 -14.65 7.13
C ARG A 170 -1.44 -15.62 8.33
N ALA A 171 -1.37 -16.92 8.06
CA ALA A 171 -1.24 -17.96 9.09
C ALA A 171 0.09 -17.89 9.85
N LEU A 172 1.20 -17.56 9.17
CA LEU A 172 2.51 -17.40 9.80
C LEU A 172 2.50 -16.40 10.97
N PHE A 173 1.67 -15.37 10.86
CA PHE A 173 1.58 -14.28 11.84
C PHE A 173 0.27 -14.28 12.66
N ASP A 174 -0.47 -15.38 12.66
CA ASP A 174 -1.75 -15.52 13.38
C ASP A 174 -2.73 -14.36 13.14
N LEU A 175 -2.78 -13.84 11.90
CA LEU A 175 -3.65 -12.72 11.55
C LEU A 175 -5.07 -13.20 11.29
N PRO A 176 -6.10 -12.42 11.70
CA PRO A 176 -7.50 -12.80 11.53
C PRO A 176 -7.93 -12.93 10.06
N GLU A 177 -9.02 -13.65 9.79
CA GLU A 177 -9.54 -13.88 8.43
C GLU A 177 -10.00 -12.61 7.71
N SER A 178 -10.28 -11.53 8.44
CA SER A 178 -10.58 -10.22 7.84
C SER A 178 -9.35 -9.56 7.22
N ILE A 179 -8.15 -10.01 7.56
CA ILE A 179 -6.89 -9.50 7.00
C ILE A 179 -6.52 -10.28 5.75
N ILE A 180 -6.35 -9.57 4.65
CA ILE A 180 -5.78 -10.12 3.42
C ILE A 180 -4.38 -9.55 3.19
N ILE A 181 -3.45 -10.39 2.74
CA ILE A 181 -2.10 -9.95 2.37
C ILE A 181 -2.15 -9.38 0.97
N VAL A 182 -1.61 -8.17 0.79
CA VAL A 182 -1.65 -7.42 -0.48
C VAL A 182 -0.30 -7.44 -1.18
N ALA A 183 0.78 -7.30 -0.41
CA ALA A 183 2.14 -7.32 -0.93
C ALA A 183 3.14 -7.50 0.21
N LEU A 184 4.38 -7.88 -0.14
CA LEU A 184 5.55 -7.68 0.71
C LEU A 184 6.40 -6.56 0.12
N VAL A 185 7.01 -5.75 0.97
CA VAL A 185 8.00 -4.75 0.56
C VAL A 185 9.30 -5.02 1.31
N ALA A 186 10.31 -5.50 0.58
CA ALA A 186 11.67 -5.60 1.12
C ALA A 186 12.29 -4.21 1.22
N VAL A 187 12.92 -3.88 2.34
CA VAL A 187 13.40 -2.53 2.66
C VAL A 187 14.81 -2.60 3.25
N GLY A 188 15.70 -1.73 2.77
CA GLY A 188 17.07 -1.63 3.26
C GLY A 188 17.87 -0.55 2.55
N TYR A 189 19.06 -0.24 3.03
CA TYR A 189 19.97 0.63 2.30
C TYR A 189 20.50 -0.08 1.05
N PRO A 190 20.47 0.58 -0.13
CA PRO A 190 20.92 -0.04 -1.38
C PRO A 190 22.40 -0.48 -1.30
N ALA A 191 22.70 -1.69 -1.77
CA ALA A 191 24.05 -2.19 -2.07
C ALA A 191 24.24 -2.38 -3.58
N GLU A 192 23.39 -1.75 -4.40
CA GLU A 192 23.43 -1.79 -5.85
C GLU A 192 22.89 -0.48 -6.45
N GLU A 193 23.28 -0.19 -7.67
CA GLU A 193 22.75 0.91 -8.48
C GLU A 193 22.08 0.33 -9.73
N PRO A 194 20.81 -0.04 -9.66
CA PRO A 194 20.13 -0.65 -10.80
C PRO A 194 19.90 0.37 -11.92
N ARG A 195 20.12 -0.06 -13.16
CA ARG A 195 19.84 0.76 -14.35
C ARG A 195 18.36 1.14 -14.42
N PRO A 196 18.04 2.32 -14.97
CA PRO A 196 16.67 2.68 -15.28
C PRO A 196 16.03 1.62 -16.17
N ARG A 197 14.81 1.24 -15.85
CA ARG A 197 14.02 0.35 -16.72
C ARG A 197 13.34 1.20 -17.81
N PRO A 198 13.23 0.67 -19.04
CA PRO A 198 12.46 1.34 -20.09
C PRO A 198 11.01 1.56 -19.64
N ARG A 199 10.41 2.58 -20.19
CA ARG A 199 8.99 2.89 -20.03
C ARG A 199 8.37 3.01 -21.43
N LEU A 200 7.07 2.81 -21.49
CA LEU A 200 6.31 3.14 -22.69
C LEU A 200 6.40 4.64 -22.93
N GLU A 201 6.30 5.03 -24.20
CA GLU A 201 6.21 6.44 -24.57
C GLU A 201 4.86 7.01 -24.10
N MET A 202 4.76 8.33 -24.02
CA MET A 202 3.56 8.99 -23.51
C MET A 202 2.34 8.68 -24.38
N GLU A 203 2.55 8.59 -25.68
CA GLU A 203 1.52 8.27 -26.68
C GLU A 203 0.93 6.88 -26.49
N ASP A 204 1.74 5.91 -26.01
CA ASP A 204 1.28 4.53 -25.79
C ASP A 204 0.43 4.36 -24.52
N ILE A 205 0.51 5.29 -23.58
CA ILE A 205 -0.26 5.25 -22.33
C ILE A 205 -1.49 6.16 -22.39
N LEU A 206 -1.59 7.04 -23.35
CA LEU A 206 -2.75 7.90 -23.57
C LEU A 206 -3.76 7.18 -24.48
N LEU A 207 -5.00 7.03 -24.01
CA LEU A 207 -6.07 6.46 -24.85
C LEU A 207 -6.47 7.37 -26.01
N ARG A 208 -6.10 8.65 -25.96
CA ARG A 208 -6.22 9.66 -27.03
C ARG A 208 -5.20 10.78 -26.78
N PRO A 209 -4.74 11.47 -27.84
CA PRO A 209 -3.82 12.60 -27.70
C PRO A 209 -4.34 13.67 -26.74
N LEU A 210 -3.42 14.39 -26.12
CA LEU A 210 -3.77 15.60 -25.36
C LEU A 210 -4.32 16.67 -26.33
N PRO A 211 -5.26 17.52 -25.89
CA PRO A 211 -5.83 18.60 -26.69
C PRO A 211 -4.78 19.67 -26.99
#